data_b32f96a65b552072f2e8ed46c68a42fc
#
_entry.id   b32f96a65b552072f2e8ed46c68a42fc
#
_cell.length_a   1.000
_cell.length_b   1.000
_cell.length_c   1.000
_cell.angle_alpha   90.00
_cell.angle_beta   90.00
_cell.angle_gamma   90.00
#
_symmetry.space_group_name_H-M   'P 1'
#
loop_
_entity.id
_entity.type
_entity.pdbx_description
1 polymer ?
#
loop_
_entity_poly.entity_id
_entity_poly.type
_entity_poly.pdbx_seq_one_letter_code
_entity_poly.pdbx_strand_id
1 'polypeptide(L)'
;MYLSIGSGSAYANDRLETAAAMADSGRVQYMGFDCLAERTMALAQIRRLRDPSTGQDERISALVPILRRFLASGGRVVGNFGAANPDAAAAEFAENLRALGLGGTRIGIIRGDDVRAAVTEADVALPELGTTTRAVADRIVSANAYIGADPIVDCLQQDAQIVLGGRIADPSLFVGPICHELGWSLDDWDRVGTATLAGHLLECGVHSTGGNFEDPPYRVVPDPHNLSFPLAEIDDDELIVTKLDGTGGAVDLRTTRTQLYYEIHDPTRYLTPDVTADFSDVRIEQAGPDRVRLSGARGSARPDTLKVLVGVDLGYKAVAEISYGGPGCVDRARRAEEIVRRRLEPIRAQIDELRIELHGVDTLFGDRIAGGEPAEVRLRLAARALDPDVAKAAAYEVEYLYFGPAGGGGVVTSVVPAVVVTPALLPRSDVPLSVEVTTA
;
A
#
# COMPACT_ATOMS: atom_id res chain seq x y z
N MET A 1 -17.17 -5.24 -26.37
CA MET A 1 -16.34 -4.00 -26.28
C MET A 1 -15.06 -4.42 -25.58
N TYR A 2 -13.91 -3.90 -26.02
CA TYR A 2 -12.61 -4.29 -25.46
C TYR A 2 -12.02 -3.13 -24.68
N LEU A 3 -11.62 -3.39 -23.43
CA LEU A 3 -10.98 -2.42 -22.55
C LEU A 3 -9.53 -2.85 -22.29
N SER A 4 -8.61 -1.89 -22.34
CA SER A 4 -7.26 -2.06 -21.85
C SER A 4 -7.00 -1.09 -20.70
N ILE A 5 -6.65 -1.64 -19.53
CA ILE A 5 -6.40 -0.91 -18.30
C ILE A 5 -5.05 -1.28 -17.71
N GLY A 6 -4.24 -0.29 -17.36
CA GLY A 6 -2.89 -0.47 -16.83
C GLY A 6 -2.75 -0.05 -15.38
N SER A 7 -1.79 -0.64 -14.68
CA SER A 7 -1.33 -0.13 -13.39
C SER A 7 -0.49 1.13 -13.59
N GLY A 8 -0.64 2.10 -12.69
CA GLY A 8 0.14 3.33 -12.67
C GLY A 8 0.97 3.50 -11.38
N SER A 9 0.62 2.75 -10.33
CA SER A 9 1.31 2.74 -9.04
C SER A 9 0.81 1.58 -8.20
N ALA A 10 1.65 1.05 -7.32
CA ALA A 10 1.31 0.03 -6.33
C ALA A 10 1.52 0.50 -4.87
N TYR A 11 2.07 1.68 -4.65
CA TYR A 11 2.26 2.24 -3.30
C TYR A 11 2.66 3.74 -3.35
N ALA A 12 2.64 4.41 -2.19
CA ALA A 12 2.82 5.87 -2.05
C ALA A 12 4.11 6.47 -2.67
N ASN A 13 5.19 5.69 -2.78
CA ASN A 13 6.48 6.18 -3.30
C ASN A 13 6.92 5.42 -4.55
N ASP A 14 5.96 4.87 -5.29
CA ASP A 14 6.28 4.10 -6.49
C ASP A 14 6.85 4.96 -7.62
N ARG A 15 7.52 4.29 -8.55
CA ARG A 15 8.34 4.91 -9.59
C ARG A 15 7.48 5.59 -10.67
N LEU A 16 7.69 6.89 -10.83
CA LEU A 16 6.97 7.67 -11.83
C LEU A 16 7.39 7.34 -13.27
N GLU A 17 8.61 6.86 -13.48
CA GLU A 17 9.11 6.48 -14.81
C GLU A 17 8.34 5.30 -15.39
N THR A 18 7.95 4.33 -14.54
CA THR A 18 7.15 3.18 -14.96
C THR A 18 5.72 3.61 -15.33
N ALA A 19 5.13 4.55 -14.57
CA ALA A 19 3.85 5.15 -14.91
C ALA A 19 3.91 5.96 -16.22
N ALA A 20 5.02 6.70 -16.44
CA ALA A 20 5.25 7.44 -17.67
C ALA A 20 5.30 6.51 -18.90
N ALA A 21 6.03 5.39 -18.79
CA ALA A 21 6.10 4.40 -19.85
C ALA A 21 4.72 3.82 -20.19
N MET A 22 3.87 3.53 -19.20
CA MET A 22 2.51 3.07 -19.41
C MET A 22 1.64 4.15 -20.08
N ALA A 23 1.69 5.39 -19.60
CA ALA A 23 0.92 6.52 -20.13
C ALA A 23 1.30 6.85 -21.60
N ASP A 24 2.60 6.81 -21.93
CA ASP A 24 3.11 7.11 -23.28
C ASP A 24 2.98 5.93 -24.25
N SER A 25 2.65 4.72 -23.77
CA SER A 25 2.59 3.50 -24.58
C SER A 25 1.49 3.49 -25.65
N GLY A 26 0.42 4.26 -25.43
CA GLY A 26 -0.80 4.21 -26.27
C GLY A 26 -1.56 2.88 -26.17
N ARG A 27 -1.20 2.01 -25.20
CA ARG A 27 -1.77 0.66 -25.03
C ARG A 27 -3.02 0.64 -24.16
N VAL A 28 -3.24 1.64 -23.31
CA VAL A 28 -4.29 1.64 -22.30
C VAL A 28 -5.24 2.82 -22.43
N GLN A 29 -6.51 2.60 -22.13
CA GLN A 29 -7.55 3.63 -22.02
C GLN A 29 -7.66 4.17 -20.59
N TYR A 30 -7.36 3.32 -19.61
CA TYR A 30 -7.39 3.66 -18.17
C TYR A 30 -6.08 3.34 -17.49
N MET A 31 -5.77 4.11 -16.46
CA MET A 31 -4.69 3.80 -15.51
C MET A 31 -5.23 3.84 -14.08
N GLY A 32 -5.06 2.73 -13.35
CA GLY A 32 -5.34 2.64 -11.92
C GLY A 32 -4.10 2.94 -11.08
N PHE A 33 -4.24 3.81 -10.08
CA PHE A 33 -3.15 4.21 -9.19
C PHE A 33 -3.46 3.83 -7.75
N ASP A 34 -2.87 2.74 -7.27
CA ASP A 34 -2.82 2.48 -5.84
C ASP A 34 -1.64 3.25 -5.22
N CYS A 35 -1.98 4.25 -4.42
CA CYS A 35 -1.02 5.16 -3.80
C CYS A 35 -0.99 4.99 -2.26
N LEU A 36 -1.70 4.01 -1.71
CA LEU A 36 -1.90 3.88 -0.27
C LEU A 36 -1.65 2.45 0.21
N ALA A 37 -0.76 2.34 1.19
CA ALA A 37 -0.75 1.21 2.12
C ALA A 37 -1.38 1.65 3.46
N GLU A 38 -1.71 0.70 4.32
CA GLU A 38 -2.36 0.96 5.61
C GLU A 38 -1.63 2.00 6.46
N ARG A 39 -0.31 1.85 6.56
CA ARG A 39 0.53 2.78 7.34
C ARG A 39 0.63 4.16 6.69
N THR A 40 0.68 4.25 5.37
CA THR A 40 0.78 5.53 4.66
C THR A 40 -0.48 6.35 4.83
N MET A 41 -1.65 5.71 4.93
CA MET A 41 -2.91 6.39 5.27
C MET A 41 -2.85 7.05 6.64
N ALA A 42 -2.41 6.34 7.68
CA ALA A 42 -2.28 6.89 9.03
C ALA A 42 -1.27 8.06 9.08
N LEU A 43 -0.15 7.95 8.36
CA LEU A 43 0.84 9.03 8.27
C LEU A 43 0.31 10.24 7.49
N ALA A 44 -0.46 10.05 6.44
CA ALA A 44 -1.14 11.13 5.71
C ALA A 44 -2.12 11.88 6.63
N GLN A 45 -2.88 11.15 7.45
CA GLN A 45 -3.78 11.75 8.43
C GLN A 45 -3.03 12.55 9.50
N ILE A 46 -1.89 12.07 9.99
CA ILE A 46 -1.05 12.81 10.94
C ILE A 46 -0.54 14.11 10.28
N ARG A 47 -0.14 14.08 9.00
CA ARG A 47 0.24 15.32 8.29
C ARG A 47 -0.92 16.29 8.24
N ARG A 48 -2.12 15.84 7.84
CA ARG A 48 -3.33 16.65 7.77
C ARG A 48 -3.74 17.25 9.13
N LEU A 49 -3.59 16.50 10.22
CA LEU A 49 -3.87 17.01 11.58
C LEU A 49 -2.92 18.14 12.00
N ARG A 50 -1.69 18.16 11.47
CA ARG A 50 -0.70 19.21 11.72
C ARG A 50 -0.86 20.40 10.79
N ASP A 51 -1.19 20.12 9.52
CA ASP A 51 -1.45 21.11 8.49
C ASP A 51 -2.65 20.67 7.63
N PRO A 52 -3.82 21.31 7.79
CA PRO A 52 -5.05 20.95 7.06
C PRO A 52 -4.94 21.04 5.53
N SER A 53 -3.93 21.70 4.97
CA SER A 53 -3.69 21.81 3.52
C SER A 53 -2.97 20.58 2.95
N THR A 54 -2.50 19.67 3.80
CA THR A 54 -1.75 18.45 3.43
C THR A 54 -2.57 17.18 3.63
N GLY A 55 -1.95 16.03 3.43
CA GLY A 55 -2.55 14.72 3.64
C GLY A 55 -2.93 13.98 2.36
N GLN A 56 -2.79 14.61 1.20
CA GLN A 56 -2.89 13.97 -0.14
C GLN A 56 -1.57 13.30 -0.54
N ASP A 57 -1.57 12.65 -1.71
CA ASP A 57 -0.35 12.09 -2.31
C ASP A 57 0.62 13.22 -2.69
N GLU A 58 1.84 13.16 -2.19
CA GLU A 58 2.87 14.19 -2.40
C GLU A 58 3.46 14.19 -3.82
N ARG A 59 3.12 13.18 -4.66
CA ARG A 59 3.63 13.04 -6.03
C ARG A 59 2.75 13.71 -7.09
N ILE A 60 1.58 14.26 -6.74
CA ILE A 60 0.61 14.80 -7.70
C ILE A 60 1.26 15.79 -8.65
N SER A 61 2.00 16.77 -8.14
CA SER A 61 2.68 17.79 -8.95
C SER A 61 3.75 17.23 -9.90
N ALA A 62 4.38 16.10 -9.55
CA ALA A 62 5.34 15.42 -10.43
C ALA A 62 4.64 14.46 -11.41
N LEU A 63 3.51 13.88 -11.02
CA LEU A 63 2.74 12.91 -11.80
C LEU A 63 1.95 13.57 -12.93
N VAL A 64 1.25 14.68 -12.67
CA VAL A 64 0.35 15.30 -13.66
C VAL A 64 1.06 15.67 -14.98
N PRO A 65 2.29 16.23 -15.00
CA PRO A 65 3.03 16.44 -16.25
C PRO A 65 3.28 15.17 -17.06
N ILE A 66 3.53 14.06 -16.40
CA ILE A 66 3.75 12.74 -17.03
C ILE A 66 2.47 12.27 -17.74
N LEU A 67 1.32 12.49 -17.13
CA LEU A 67 0.02 12.07 -17.66
C LEU A 67 -0.52 13.00 -18.76
N ARG A 68 0.15 14.12 -19.07
CA ARG A 68 -0.38 15.14 -19.98
C ARG A 68 -0.84 14.60 -21.33
N ARG A 69 -0.01 13.80 -22.01
CA ARG A 69 -0.34 13.24 -23.32
C ARG A 69 -1.49 12.24 -23.24
N PHE A 70 -1.44 11.39 -22.24
CA PHE A 70 -2.45 10.38 -21.96
C PHE A 70 -3.83 11.03 -21.74
N LEU A 71 -3.91 12.04 -20.89
CA LEU A 71 -5.13 12.78 -20.62
C LEU A 71 -5.61 13.57 -21.88
N ALA A 72 -4.69 14.21 -22.61
CA ALA A 72 -5.02 14.94 -23.84
C ALA A 72 -5.56 14.03 -24.96
N SER A 73 -5.22 12.74 -24.96
CA SER A 73 -5.75 11.73 -25.89
C SER A 73 -7.08 11.10 -25.43
N GLY A 74 -7.64 11.52 -24.30
CA GLY A 74 -8.89 10.99 -23.74
C GLY A 74 -8.69 9.85 -22.74
N GLY A 75 -7.44 9.55 -22.35
CA GLY A 75 -7.15 8.57 -21.30
C GLY A 75 -7.74 9.00 -19.96
N ARG A 76 -8.11 8.02 -19.13
CA ARG A 76 -8.74 8.24 -17.83
C ARG A 76 -7.89 7.67 -16.70
N VAL A 77 -7.95 8.32 -15.54
CA VAL A 77 -7.15 7.97 -14.36
C VAL A 77 -8.06 7.75 -13.15
N VAL A 78 -7.85 6.66 -12.43
CA VAL A 78 -8.54 6.37 -11.17
C VAL A 78 -7.49 6.09 -10.10
N GLY A 79 -7.59 6.73 -8.93
CA GLY A 79 -6.58 6.50 -7.88
C GLY A 79 -7.03 6.96 -6.49
N ASN A 80 -6.37 6.43 -5.49
CA ASN A 80 -6.56 6.81 -4.10
C ASN A 80 -5.63 7.97 -3.65
N PHE A 81 -5.39 8.92 -4.60
CA PHE A 81 -4.52 10.10 -4.43
C PHE A 81 -4.94 11.03 -3.29
N GLY A 82 -6.24 11.00 -2.95
CA GLY A 82 -6.77 11.81 -1.87
C GLY A 82 -6.16 11.47 -0.52
N ALA A 83 -5.78 10.21 -0.33
CA ALA A 83 -5.28 9.74 0.96
C ALA A 83 -6.17 10.27 2.10
N ALA A 84 -5.65 11.14 2.97
CA ALA A 84 -6.44 11.76 4.04
C ALA A 84 -7.16 13.05 3.61
N ASN A 85 -6.92 13.59 2.40
CA ASN A 85 -7.44 14.89 1.96
C ASN A 85 -7.80 14.92 0.47
N PRO A 86 -8.93 14.29 0.07
CA PRO A 86 -9.36 14.28 -1.33
C PRO A 86 -9.55 15.66 -1.94
N ASP A 87 -9.99 16.64 -1.14
CA ASP A 87 -10.20 18.03 -1.60
C ASP A 87 -8.88 18.71 -1.97
N ALA A 88 -7.84 18.57 -1.15
CA ALA A 88 -6.53 19.11 -1.45
C ALA A 88 -5.92 18.43 -2.68
N ALA A 89 -6.09 17.10 -2.83
CA ALA A 89 -5.66 16.39 -4.02
C ALA A 89 -6.35 16.93 -5.28
N ALA A 90 -7.66 17.13 -5.25
CA ALA A 90 -8.41 17.67 -6.38
C ALA A 90 -7.96 19.09 -6.75
N ALA A 91 -7.73 19.94 -5.75
CA ALA A 91 -7.23 21.30 -5.97
C ALA A 91 -5.85 21.28 -6.62
N GLU A 92 -4.93 20.44 -6.16
CA GLU A 92 -3.58 20.30 -6.70
C GLU A 92 -3.60 19.73 -8.13
N PHE A 93 -4.43 18.72 -8.41
CA PHE A 93 -4.66 18.24 -9.78
C PHE A 93 -5.16 19.37 -10.69
N ALA A 94 -6.19 20.11 -10.26
CA ALA A 94 -6.77 21.20 -11.05
C ALA A 94 -5.76 22.31 -11.34
N GLU A 95 -4.94 22.71 -10.38
CA GLU A 95 -3.87 23.69 -10.57
C GLU A 95 -2.86 23.24 -11.63
N ASN A 96 -2.32 22.03 -11.48
CA ASN A 96 -1.34 21.45 -12.41
C ASN A 96 -1.93 21.26 -13.83
N LEU A 97 -3.17 20.82 -13.95
CA LEU A 97 -3.86 20.65 -15.23
C LEU A 97 -4.04 21.98 -15.95
N ARG A 98 -4.45 23.06 -15.25
CA ARG A 98 -4.56 24.40 -15.82
C ARG A 98 -3.20 24.90 -16.33
N ALA A 99 -2.14 24.68 -15.55
CA ALA A 99 -0.78 25.06 -15.95
C ALA A 99 -0.31 24.36 -17.24
N LEU A 100 -0.84 23.15 -17.51
CA LEU A 100 -0.54 22.37 -18.70
C LEU A 100 -1.49 22.61 -19.89
N GLY A 101 -2.45 23.52 -19.74
CA GLY A 101 -3.48 23.80 -20.77
C GLY A 101 -4.59 22.76 -20.85
N LEU A 102 -4.82 21.99 -19.80
CA LEU A 102 -5.87 20.95 -19.65
C LEU A 102 -6.95 21.38 -18.66
N GLY A 103 -7.23 22.67 -18.51
CA GLY A 103 -8.21 23.21 -17.56
C GLY A 103 -9.67 22.83 -17.80
N GLY A 104 -9.97 22.07 -18.88
CA GLY A 104 -11.31 21.49 -19.13
C GLY A 104 -11.49 20.07 -18.60
N THR A 105 -10.45 19.48 -17.98
CA THR A 105 -10.49 18.11 -17.45
C THR A 105 -11.49 18.00 -16.30
N ARG A 106 -12.36 17.00 -16.33
CA ARG A 106 -13.33 16.74 -15.27
C ARG A 106 -12.71 15.84 -14.20
N ILE A 107 -12.85 16.25 -12.95
CA ILE A 107 -12.28 15.57 -11.76
C ILE A 107 -13.43 15.12 -10.88
N GLY A 108 -13.57 13.79 -10.70
CA GLY A 108 -14.47 13.16 -9.74
C GLY A 108 -13.78 13.01 -8.38
N ILE A 109 -14.45 13.46 -7.34
CA ILE A 109 -13.94 13.46 -5.96
C ILE A 109 -14.84 12.58 -5.11
N ILE A 110 -14.27 11.53 -4.53
CA ILE A 110 -14.97 10.61 -3.62
C ILE A 110 -14.57 10.93 -2.21
N ARG A 111 -15.57 11.14 -1.34
CA ARG A 111 -15.40 11.44 0.10
C ARG A 111 -16.21 10.48 0.95
N GLY A 112 -15.88 10.42 2.26
CA GLY A 112 -16.64 9.68 3.26
C GLY A 112 -15.96 8.42 3.77
N ASP A 113 -14.73 8.17 3.36
CA ASP A 113 -13.91 7.06 3.90
C ASP A 113 -13.43 7.34 5.34
N ASP A 114 -13.29 8.60 5.77
CA ASP A 114 -12.95 8.95 7.17
C ASP A 114 -14.16 8.68 8.08
N VAL A 115 -14.08 7.61 8.85
CA VAL A 115 -15.14 7.12 9.74
C VAL A 115 -14.73 7.12 11.21
N ARG A 116 -13.77 7.98 11.63
CA ARG A 116 -13.28 8.03 13.01
C ARG A 116 -14.41 8.24 14.02
N ALA A 117 -15.34 9.14 13.73
CA ALA A 117 -16.50 9.38 14.61
C ALA A 117 -17.37 8.12 14.72
N ALA A 118 -17.72 7.51 13.58
CA ALA A 118 -18.58 6.33 13.52
C ALA A 118 -18.00 5.11 14.27
N VAL A 119 -16.72 4.79 14.07
CA VAL A 119 -16.09 3.66 14.78
C VAL A 119 -15.98 3.90 16.29
N THR A 120 -15.79 5.15 16.71
CA THR A 120 -15.73 5.50 18.15
C THR A 120 -17.10 5.40 18.79
N GLU A 121 -18.14 5.87 18.11
CA GLU A 121 -19.53 5.77 18.57
C GLU A 121 -20.00 4.32 18.64
N ALA A 122 -19.72 3.53 17.61
CA ALA A 122 -20.05 2.11 17.52
C ALA A 122 -19.28 1.23 18.51
N ASP A 123 -18.22 1.74 19.14
CA ASP A 123 -17.35 1.02 20.08
C ASP A 123 -16.82 -0.31 19.52
N VAL A 124 -16.19 -0.23 18.37
CA VAL A 124 -15.75 -1.40 17.60
C VAL A 124 -14.56 -2.07 18.28
N ALA A 125 -14.56 -3.41 18.28
CA ALA A 125 -13.44 -4.19 18.80
C ALA A 125 -12.18 -4.04 17.95
N LEU A 126 -11.03 -3.94 18.61
CA LEU A 126 -9.68 -3.94 18.04
C LEU A 126 -8.93 -5.17 18.57
N PRO A 127 -9.17 -6.37 17.98
CA PRO A 127 -8.69 -7.63 18.54
C PRO A 127 -7.17 -7.71 18.68
N GLU A 128 -6.43 -7.15 17.73
CA GLU A 128 -4.95 -7.15 17.73
C GLU A 128 -4.36 -6.33 18.88
N LEU A 129 -5.14 -5.35 19.39
CA LEU A 129 -4.75 -4.52 20.52
C LEU A 129 -5.41 -4.99 21.85
N GLY A 130 -6.32 -5.96 21.79
CA GLY A 130 -7.07 -6.45 22.95
C GLY A 130 -7.95 -5.37 23.61
N THR A 131 -8.49 -4.42 22.82
CA THR A 131 -9.24 -3.24 23.32
C THR A 131 -10.39 -2.89 22.36
N THR A 132 -11.04 -1.74 22.58
CA THR A 132 -12.08 -1.18 21.71
C THR A 132 -11.74 0.25 21.27
N THR A 133 -12.39 0.72 20.22
CA THR A 133 -12.20 2.09 19.71
C THR A 133 -12.54 3.17 20.75
N ARG A 134 -13.56 2.95 21.58
CA ARG A 134 -13.92 3.88 22.65
C ARG A 134 -12.83 3.98 23.73
N ALA A 135 -12.21 2.87 24.08
CA ALA A 135 -11.18 2.83 25.11
C ALA A 135 -9.88 3.55 24.70
N VAL A 136 -9.66 3.75 23.39
CA VAL A 136 -8.48 4.43 22.84
C VAL A 136 -8.83 5.64 21.98
N ALA A 137 -10.04 6.21 22.15
CA ALA A 137 -10.59 7.26 21.30
C ALA A 137 -9.68 8.49 21.17
N ASP A 138 -9.05 8.89 22.26
CA ASP A 138 -8.09 10.01 22.33
C ASP A 138 -6.78 9.77 21.57
N ARG A 139 -6.50 8.51 21.21
CA ARG A 139 -5.31 8.10 20.48
C ARG A 139 -5.59 7.66 19.05
N ILE A 140 -6.85 7.64 18.61
CA ILE A 140 -7.19 7.31 17.22
C ILE A 140 -6.80 8.49 16.33
N VAL A 141 -5.79 8.31 15.50
CA VAL A 141 -5.31 9.30 14.52
C VAL A 141 -6.00 9.17 13.17
N SER A 142 -6.43 7.95 12.81
CA SER A 142 -7.14 7.67 11.56
C SER A 142 -8.13 6.54 11.73
N ALA A 143 -9.23 6.56 10.98
CA ALA A 143 -10.08 5.39 10.76
C ALA A 143 -10.71 5.54 9.38
N ASN A 144 -10.30 4.70 8.41
CA ASN A 144 -10.71 4.84 7.03
C ASN A 144 -11.32 3.53 6.53
N ALA A 145 -12.56 3.63 6.02
CA ALA A 145 -13.26 2.52 5.39
C ALA A 145 -12.73 2.25 3.99
N TYR A 146 -12.59 0.96 3.64
CA TYR A 146 -12.28 0.55 2.28
C TYR A 146 -13.49 0.73 1.39
N ILE A 147 -13.45 1.74 0.52
CA ILE A 147 -14.53 2.10 -0.40
C ILE A 147 -14.48 1.21 -1.64
N GLY A 148 -15.64 0.76 -2.12
CA GLY A 148 -15.78 -0.02 -3.34
C GLY A 148 -15.88 0.82 -4.62
N ALA A 149 -16.27 0.14 -5.70
CA ALA A 149 -16.33 0.68 -7.05
C ALA A 149 -17.57 1.57 -7.32
N ASP A 150 -18.64 1.47 -6.51
CA ASP A 150 -19.89 2.24 -6.75
C ASP A 150 -19.60 3.73 -7.01
N PRO A 151 -18.91 4.50 -6.14
CA PRO A 151 -18.67 5.92 -6.36
C PRO A 151 -17.69 6.21 -7.51
N ILE A 152 -16.84 5.24 -7.89
CA ILE A 152 -16.01 5.37 -9.10
C ILE A 152 -16.89 5.37 -10.34
N VAL A 153 -17.82 4.40 -10.43
CA VAL A 153 -18.79 4.31 -11.53
C VAL A 153 -19.63 5.57 -11.60
N ASP A 154 -20.11 6.09 -10.46
CA ASP A 154 -20.90 7.34 -10.40
C ASP A 154 -20.11 8.56 -10.94
N CYS A 155 -18.80 8.66 -10.66
CA CYS A 155 -17.93 9.68 -11.23
C CYS A 155 -17.76 9.52 -12.75
N LEU A 156 -17.52 8.28 -13.21
CA LEU A 156 -17.29 7.98 -14.62
C LEU A 156 -18.56 8.20 -15.47
N GLN A 157 -19.75 7.90 -14.93
CA GLN A 157 -21.04 8.19 -15.57
C GLN A 157 -21.28 9.70 -15.75
N GLN A 158 -20.65 10.53 -14.93
CA GLN A 158 -20.62 11.98 -15.06
C GLN A 158 -19.44 12.48 -15.91
N ASP A 159 -18.84 11.64 -16.74
CA ASP A 159 -17.70 11.94 -17.60
C ASP A 159 -16.45 12.45 -16.85
N ALA A 160 -16.23 12.04 -15.62
CA ALA A 160 -14.96 12.31 -14.95
C ALA A 160 -13.81 11.64 -15.70
N GLN A 161 -12.76 12.39 -16.00
CA GLN A 161 -11.54 11.90 -16.63
C GLN A 161 -10.49 11.49 -15.58
N ILE A 162 -10.52 12.16 -14.43
CA ILE A 162 -9.75 11.79 -13.26
C ILE A 162 -10.74 11.48 -12.13
N VAL A 163 -10.64 10.32 -11.52
CA VAL A 163 -11.40 9.95 -10.33
C VAL A 163 -10.43 9.74 -9.18
N LEU A 164 -10.65 10.45 -8.09
CA LEU A 164 -9.79 10.35 -6.92
C LEU A 164 -10.61 10.24 -5.62
N GLY A 165 -10.06 9.54 -4.66
CA GLY A 165 -10.64 9.39 -3.33
C GLY A 165 -9.59 9.18 -2.26
N GLY A 166 -10.06 8.94 -1.03
CA GLY A 166 -9.24 8.50 0.10
C GLY A 166 -8.94 6.99 0.02
N ARG A 167 -9.37 6.22 1.02
CA ARG A 167 -9.11 4.77 1.10
C ARG A 167 -10.08 3.99 0.19
N ILE A 168 -9.89 4.09 -1.10
CA ILE A 168 -10.53 3.16 -2.05
C ILE A 168 -9.80 1.82 -1.95
N ALA A 169 -10.54 0.71 -1.97
CA ALA A 169 -9.96 -0.63 -1.97
C ALA A 169 -9.18 -0.86 -3.27
N ASP A 170 -8.05 -1.52 -3.16
CA ASP A 170 -7.04 -1.60 -4.21
C ASP A 170 -7.59 -2.22 -5.51
N PRO A 171 -8.28 -3.39 -5.50
CA PRO A 171 -8.92 -3.91 -6.69
C PRO A 171 -10.02 -3.03 -7.25
N SER A 172 -10.72 -2.26 -6.39
CA SER A 172 -11.86 -1.42 -6.80
C SER A 172 -11.47 -0.29 -7.75
N LEU A 173 -10.19 0.15 -7.70
CA LEU A 173 -9.60 1.11 -8.64
C LEU A 173 -9.68 0.63 -10.10
N PHE A 174 -9.75 -0.67 -10.30
CA PHE A 174 -9.86 -1.32 -11.61
C PHE A 174 -11.27 -1.84 -11.88
N VAL A 175 -11.96 -2.36 -10.84
CA VAL A 175 -13.35 -2.85 -10.95
C VAL A 175 -14.28 -1.75 -11.45
N GLY A 176 -14.19 -0.53 -10.91
CA GLY A 176 -15.03 0.60 -11.34
C GLY A 176 -14.93 0.90 -12.83
N PRO A 177 -13.73 1.16 -13.37
CA PRO A 177 -13.53 1.36 -14.81
C PRO A 177 -13.98 0.17 -15.67
N ILE A 178 -13.69 -1.06 -15.28
CA ILE A 178 -14.08 -2.26 -16.03
C ILE A 178 -15.60 -2.35 -16.12
N CYS A 179 -16.29 -2.26 -14.99
CA CYS A 179 -17.75 -2.34 -14.96
C CYS A 179 -18.41 -1.18 -15.73
N HIS A 180 -17.87 0.04 -15.60
CA HIS A 180 -18.38 1.21 -16.35
C HIS A 180 -18.26 1.02 -17.87
N GLU A 181 -17.07 0.69 -18.37
CA GLU A 181 -16.81 0.62 -19.81
C GLU A 181 -17.48 -0.59 -20.48
N LEU A 182 -17.56 -1.72 -19.79
CA LEU A 182 -18.21 -2.93 -20.34
C LEU A 182 -19.72 -2.95 -20.08
N GLY A 183 -20.26 -1.96 -19.36
CA GLY A 183 -21.67 -1.90 -19.01
C GLY A 183 -22.10 -3.02 -18.06
N TRP A 184 -21.19 -3.52 -17.23
CA TRP A 184 -21.48 -4.56 -16.27
C TRP A 184 -22.15 -3.99 -15.02
N SER A 185 -23.23 -4.63 -14.58
CA SER A 185 -23.86 -4.26 -13.32
C SER A 185 -22.95 -4.65 -12.15
N LEU A 186 -22.86 -3.78 -11.16
CA LEU A 186 -22.16 -4.09 -9.89
C LEU A 186 -22.90 -5.15 -9.05
N ASP A 187 -24.10 -5.56 -9.44
CA ASP A 187 -24.85 -6.68 -8.86
C ASP A 187 -24.72 -7.99 -9.67
N ASP A 188 -23.99 -7.97 -10.78
CA ASP A 188 -23.58 -9.17 -11.52
C ASP A 188 -22.29 -9.73 -10.89
N TRP A 189 -22.47 -10.50 -9.80
CA TRP A 189 -21.38 -10.93 -8.95
C TRP A 189 -20.28 -11.71 -9.68
N ASP A 190 -20.62 -12.50 -10.71
CA ASP A 190 -19.63 -13.26 -11.48
C ASP A 190 -18.76 -12.33 -12.34
N ARG A 191 -19.36 -11.31 -12.97
CA ARG A 191 -18.63 -10.28 -13.72
C ARG A 191 -17.80 -9.41 -12.80
N VAL A 192 -18.34 -9.01 -11.65
CA VAL A 192 -17.59 -8.27 -10.63
C VAL A 192 -16.45 -9.12 -10.07
N GLY A 193 -16.65 -10.43 -9.87
CA GLY A 193 -15.59 -11.38 -9.50
C GLY A 193 -14.45 -11.43 -10.53
N THR A 194 -14.79 -11.42 -11.83
CA THR A 194 -13.80 -11.36 -12.92
C THR A 194 -13.06 -10.02 -12.94
N ALA A 195 -13.77 -8.90 -12.77
CA ALA A 195 -13.17 -7.57 -12.67
C ALA A 195 -12.26 -7.45 -11.43
N THR A 196 -12.67 -8.08 -10.31
CA THR A 196 -11.86 -8.14 -9.07
C THR A 196 -10.59 -8.95 -9.28
N LEU A 197 -10.65 -10.08 -10.04
CA LEU A 197 -9.46 -10.85 -10.42
C LEU A 197 -8.49 -9.98 -11.24
N ALA A 198 -8.98 -9.24 -12.23
CA ALA A 198 -8.17 -8.31 -12.99
C ALA A 198 -7.54 -7.24 -12.08
N GLY A 199 -8.33 -6.61 -11.22
CA GLY A 199 -7.86 -5.62 -10.25
C GLY A 199 -6.78 -6.14 -9.33
N HIS A 200 -6.98 -7.33 -8.74
CA HIS A 200 -6.00 -7.98 -7.87
C HIS A 200 -4.66 -8.27 -8.56
N LEU A 201 -4.69 -8.59 -9.85
CA LEU A 201 -3.46 -8.80 -10.62
C LEU A 201 -2.78 -7.50 -11.05
N LEU A 202 -3.46 -6.36 -11.00
CA LEU A 202 -2.93 -5.06 -11.42
C LEU A 202 -2.49 -4.19 -10.25
N GLU A 203 -3.21 -4.23 -9.11
CA GLU A 203 -3.03 -3.31 -7.98
C GLU A 203 -1.60 -3.26 -7.44
N CYS A 204 -0.93 -4.42 -7.35
CA CYS A 204 0.43 -4.55 -6.85
C CYS A 204 1.52 -4.24 -7.88
N GLY A 205 1.18 -3.63 -9.02
CA GLY A 205 2.13 -3.15 -10.02
C GLY A 205 3.15 -4.20 -10.45
N VAL A 206 4.44 -3.93 -10.29
CA VAL A 206 5.52 -4.82 -10.74
C VAL A 206 5.52 -6.22 -10.11
N HIS A 207 4.73 -6.48 -9.08
CA HIS A 207 4.58 -7.84 -8.53
C HIS A 207 4.12 -8.83 -9.61
N SER A 208 3.11 -8.46 -10.41
CA SER A 208 2.57 -9.30 -11.49
C SER A 208 3.53 -9.52 -12.63
N THR A 209 4.51 -8.63 -12.82
CA THR A 209 5.55 -8.77 -13.85
C THR A 209 6.84 -9.42 -13.33
N GLY A 210 6.82 -9.93 -12.10
CA GLY A 210 7.86 -10.75 -11.53
C GLY A 210 8.55 -10.20 -10.28
N GLY A 211 8.23 -8.98 -9.84
CA GLY A 211 8.82 -8.39 -8.63
C GLY A 211 8.57 -9.22 -7.37
N ASN A 212 7.40 -9.88 -7.28
CA ASN A 212 7.06 -10.79 -6.20
C ASN A 212 7.56 -12.24 -6.42
N PHE A 213 7.99 -12.56 -7.65
CA PHE A 213 8.48 -13.87 -8.02
C PHE A 213 10.00 -14.00 -7.92
N GLU A 214 10.73 -12.90 -8.12
CA GLU A 214 12.20 -12.87 -8.15
C GLU A 214 12.81 -13.37 -6.82
N ASP A 215 13.68 -14.39 -6.90
CA ASP A 215 14.33 -15.03 -5.74
C ASP A 215 15.63 -15.73 -6.20
N PRO A 216 16.69 -14.98 -6.55
CA PRO A 216 17.94 -15.56 -7.01
C PRO A 216 18.60 -16.45 -5.97
N PRO A 217 19.25 -17.56 -6.36
CA PRO A 217 19.45 -18.02 -7.73
C PRO A 217 18.32 -18.93 -8.27
N TYR A 218 17.26 -19.16 -7.49
CA TYR A 218 16.23 -20.17 -7.76
C TYR A 218 15.16 -19.70 -8.76
N ARG A 219 14.79 -18.43 -8.69
CA ARG A 219 13.76 -17.81 -9.52
C ARG A 219 14.27 -16.48 -10.02
N VAL A 220 14.38 -16.33 -11.32
CA VAL A 220 14.95 -15.14 -11.97
C VAL A 220 14.01 -14.67 -13.07
N VAL A 221 13.80 -13.37 -13.18
CA VAL A 221 13.11 -12.74 -14.29
C VAL A 221 14.08 -11.94 -15.16
N PRO A 222 13.81 -11.77 -16.47
CA PRO A 222 14.65 -10.97 -17.34
C PRO A 222 14.67 -9.50 -16.90
N ASP A 223 15.84 -8.87 -16.96
CA ASP A 223 16.03 -7.42 -16.84
C ASP A 223 15.30 -6.80 -15.62
N PRO A 224 15.59 -7.26 -14.37
CA PRO A 224 14.78 -6.91 -13.19
C PRO A 224 14.88 -5.42 -12.80
N HIS A 225 15.84 -4.67 -13.34
CA HIS A 225 15.95 -3.21 -13.11
C HIS A 225 15.03 -2.37 -14.00
N ASN A 226 14.39 -2.98 -15.01
CA ASN A 226 13.53 -2.33 -16.00
C ASN A 226 12.11 -2.94 -16.02
N LEU A 227 11.58 -3.31 -14.85
CA LEU A 227 10.25 -3.91 -14.75
C LEU A 227 9.16 -2.96 -15.21
N SER A 228 8.23 -3.46 -16.03
CA SER A 228 7.00 -2.75 -16.40
C SER A 228 5.91 -2.96 -15.36
N PHE A 229 4.98 -2.02 -15.27
CA PHE A 229 3.68 -2.32 -14.69
C PHE A 229 2.87 -3.26 -15.60
N PRO A 230 1.98 -4.10 -15.03
CA PRO A 230 1.07 -4.93 -15.78
C PRO A 230 -0.05 -4.08 -16.39
N LEU A 231 -0.67 -4.62 -17.44
CA LEU A 231 -1.95 -4.17 -17.95
C LEU A 231 -2.87 -5.36 -18.20
N ALA A 232 -4.17 -5.16 -18.08
CA ALA A 232 -5.19 -6.13 -18.45
C ALA A 232 -5.90 -5.68 -19.72
N GLU A 233 -6.17 -6.65 -20.57
CA GLU A 233 -7.02 -6.57 -21.75
C GLU A 233 -8.25 -7.42 -21.47
N ILE A 234 -9.44 -6.80 -21.42
CA ILE A 234 -10.67 -7.45 -20.95
C ILE A 234 -11.87 -7.09 -21.79
N ASP A 235 -12.74 -8.07 -22.05
CA ASP A 235 -14.06 -7.92 -22.61
C ASP A 235 -15.04 -8.92 -21.97
N ASP A 236 -16.21 -9.15 -22.62
CA ASP A 236 -17.23 -10.07 -22.10
C ASP A 236 -16.78 -11.55 -22.06
N ASP A 237 -15.79 -11.92 -22.84
CA ASP A 237 -15.39 -13.31 -23.10
C ASP A 237 -13.98 -13.63 -22.59
N GLU A 238 -13.09 -12.64 -22.45
CA GLU A 238 -11.68 -12.85 -22.22
C GLU A 238 -11.08 -11.85 -21.24
N LEU A 239 -10.19 -12.35 -20.36
CA LEU A 239 -9.28 -11.56 -19.54
C LEU A 239 -7.85 -12.00 -19.83
N ILE A 240 -7.03 -11.09 -20.34
CA ILE A 240 -5.59 -11.29 -20.53
C ILE A 240 -4.82 -10.28 -19.68
N VAL A 241 -3.84 -10.78 -18.92
CA VAL A 241 -2.83 -9.95 -18.25
C VAL A 241 -1.53 -10.00 -19.05
N THR A 242 -0.91 -8.85 -19.25
CA THR A 242 0.32 -8.69 -20.03
C THR A 242 1.14 -7.51 -19.49
N LYS A 243 2.22 -7.15 -20.19
CA LYS A 243 3.08 -6.01 -19.89
C LYS A 243 3.48 -5.27 -21.17
N LEU A 244 4.18 -4.15 -21.03
CA LEU A 244 4.71 -3.43 -22.19
C LEU A 244 5.85 -4.21 -22.85
N ASP A 245 5.86 -4.21 -24.19
CA ASP A 245 6.93 -4.83 -24.98
C ASP A 245 8.26 -4.10 -24.75
N GLY A 246 9.35 -4.85 -24.80
CA GLY A 246 10.71 -4.32 -24.65
C GLY A 246 11.09 -3.94 -23.22
N THR A 247 10.25 -4.24 -22.23
CA THR A 247 10.53 -4.05 -20.80
C THR A 247 10.99 -5.35 -20.14
N GLY A 248 11.63 -5.24 -18.98
CA GLY A 248 12.01 -6.36 -18.14
C GLY A 248 10.83 -7.07 -17.46
N GLY A 249 11.15 -8.07 -16.68
CA GLY A 249 10.14 -8.93 -16.03
C GLY A 249 9.55 -9.96 -16.98
N ALA A 250 8.57 -10.71 -16.47
CA ALA A 250 7.84 -11.71 -17.24
C ALA A 250 6.40 -11.81 -16.76
N VAL A 251 5.46 -11.99 -17.69
CA VAL A 251 4.08 -12.36 -17.40
C VAL A 251 3.87 -13.78 -17.93
N ASP A 252 4.05 -14.75 -17.04
CA ASP A 252 3.90 -16.17 -17.33
C ASP A 252 3.08 -16.88 -16.24
N LEU A 253 2.88 -18.19 -16.39
CA LEU A 253 2.11 -19.00 -15.44
C LEU A 253 2.66 -18.93 -14.01
N ARG A 254 3.96 -18.67 -13.85
CA ARG A 254 4.64 -18.67 -12.54
C ARG A 254 4.41 -17.33 -11.84
N THR A 255 4.73 -16.22 -12.52
CA THR A 255 4.58 -14.86 -11.99
C THR A 255 3.11 -14.53 -11.71
N THR A 256 2.22 -14.88 -12.65
CA THR A 256 0.76 -14.68 -12.49
C THR A 256 0.20 -15.51 -11.32
N ARG A 257 0.63 -16.77 -11.17
CA ARG A 257 0.21 -17.62 -10.04
C ARG A 257 0.70 -17.07 -8.71
N THR A 258 1.93 -16.54 -8.66
CA THR A 258 2.49 -15.94 -7.46
C THR A 258 1.64 -14.74 -7.02
N GLN A 259 1.25 -13.86 -7.95
CA GLN A 259 0.39 -12.72 -7.64
C GLN A 259 -1.04 -13.16 -7.31
N LEU A 260 -1.60 -14.14 -8.01
CA LEU A 260 -2.95 -14.64 -7.74
C LEU A 260 -3.13 -15.10 -6.28
N TYR A 261 -2.11 -15.71 -5.69
CA TYR A 261 -2.15 -16.16 -4.29
C TYR A 261 -1.67 -15.13 -3.27
N TYR A 262 -1.16 -14.00 -3.73
CA TYR A 262 -0.65 -12.98 -2.84
C TYR A 262 -1.79 -12.37 -2.01
N GLU A 263 -1.61 -12.32 -0.68
CA GLU A 263 -2.58 -11.75 0.29
C GLU A 263 -3.97 -12.43 0.33
N ILE A 264 -4.19 -13.51 -0.38
CA ILE A 264 -5.47 -14.24 -0.36
C ILE A 264 -5.38 -15.42 0.61
N HIS A 265 -6.06 -15.33 1.76
CA HIS A 265 -6.05 -16.38 2.76
C HIS A 265 -6.99 -17.56 2.41
N ASP A 266 -8.14 -17.26 1.78
CA ASP A 266 -9.13 -18.23 1.37
C ASP A 266 -9.57 -17.92 -0.07
N PRO A 267 -9.09 -18.66 -1.07
CA PRO A 267 -9.44 -18.42 -2.47
C PRO A 267 -10.91 -18.66 -2.78
N THR A 268 -11.64 -19.40 -1.95
CA THR A 268 -13.09 -19.60 -2.12
C THR A 268 -13.90 -18.42 -1.61
N ARG A 269 -13.28 -17.49 -0.89
CA ARG A 269 -13.96 -16.39 -0.20
C ARG A 269 -13.04 -15.18 -0.02
N TYR A 270 -12.63 -14.57 -1.09
CA TYR A 270 -11.90 -13.30 -1.05
C TYR A 270 -12.88 -12.14 -0.88
N LEU A 271 -12.89 -11.54 0.33
CA LEU A 271 -13.82 -10.47 0.70
C LEU A 271 -13.31 -9.12 0.22
N THR A 272 -14.05 -8.50 -0.69
CA THR A 272 -13.81 -7.12 -1.12
C THR A 272 -15.06 -6.26 -0.86
N PRO A 273 -14.98 -4.93 -0.92
CA PRO A 273 -16.19 -4.11 -0.81
C PRO A 273 -17.16 -4.32 -1.98
N ASP A 274 -16.73 -4.87 -3.10
CA ASP A 274 -17.53 -4.99 -4.31
C ASP A 274 -18.20 -6.36 -4.46
N VAL A 275 -17.53 -7.41 -3.99
CA VAL A 275 -17.97 -8.80 -4.15
C VAL A 275 -17.29 -9.70 -3.12
N THR A 276 -17.92 -10.80 -2.76
CA THR A 276 -17.24 -11.95 -2.19
C THR A 276 -16.77 -12.82 -3.36
N ALA A 277 -15.51 -12.64 -3.75
CA ALA A 277 -14.94 -13.33 -4.91
C ALA A 277 -14.52 -14.77 -4.57
N ASP A 278 -14.71 -15.67 -5.54
CA ASP A 278 -14.24 -17.05 -5.51
C ASP A 278 -13.24 -17.28 -6.65
N PHE A 279 -11.98 -17.50 -6.28
CA PHE A 279 -10.87 -17.75 -7.19
C PHE A 279 -10.41 -19.22 -7.18
N SER A 280 -11.16 -20.11 -6.52
CA SER A 280 -10.80 -21.54 -6.39
C SER A 280 -10.76 -22.28 -7.73
N ASP A 281 -11.59 -21.86 -8.69
CA ASP A 281 -11.68 -22.44 -10.02
C ASP A 281 -10.92 -21.63 -11.10
N VAL A 282 -10.14 -20.64 -10.70
CA VAL A 282 -9.38 -19.80 -11.67
C VAL A 282 -8.37 -20.65 -12.45
N ARG A 283 -8.47 -20.57 -13.76
CA ARG A 283 -7.57 -21.19 -14.72
C ARG A 283 -6.65 -20.14 -15.29
N ILE A 284 -5.38 -20.51 -15.42
CA ILE A 284 -4.31 -19.65 -15.91
C ILE A 284 -3.68 -20.35 -17.09
N GLU A 285 -3.74 -19.75 -18.29
CA GLU A 285 -3.25 -20.32 -19.54
C GLU A 285 -2.28 -19.35 -20.23
N GLN A 286 -1.15 -19.85 -20.70
CA GLN A 286 -0.22 -19.05 -21.51
C GLN A 286 -0.83 -18.78 -22.89
N ALA A 287 -1.16 -17.53 -23.19
CA ALA A 287 -1.75 -17.11 -24.46
C ALA A 287 -0.73 -16.58 -25.48
N GLY A 288 0.52 -16.45 -25.08
CA GLY A 288 1.64 -15.95 -25.89
C GLY A 288 2.80 -15.48 -25.02
N PRO A 289 3.90 -14.99 -25.59
CA PRO A 289 4.97 -14.38 -24.82
C PRO A 289 4.43 -13.21 -23.97
N ASP A 290 4.73 -13.23 -22.67
CA ASP A 290 4.25 -12.23 -21.71
C ASP A 290 2.72 -11.97 -21.75
N ARG A 291 1.92 -12.97 -22.11
CA ARG A 291 0.46 -12.89 -22.18
C ARG A 291 -0.16 -14.11 -21.51
N VAL A 292 -0.94 -13.88 -20.47
CA VAL A 292 -1.61 -14.93 -19.70
C VAL A 292 -3.12 -14.68 -19.73
N ARG A 293 -3.87 -15.69 -20.19
CA ARG A 293 -5.34 -15.71 -20.13
C ARG A 293 -5.78 -16.26 -18.79
N LEU A 294 -6.78 -15.61 -18.20
CA LEU A 294 -7.43 -16.04 -16.96
C LEU A 294 -8.93 -16.24 -17.20
N SER A 295 -9.51 -17.22 -16.52
CA SER A 295 -10.93 -17.51 -16.55
C SER A 295 -11.36 -18.24 -15.28
N GLY A 296 -12.66 -18.33 -15.03
CA GLY A 296 -13.22 -19.15 -13.94
C GLY A 296 -13.36 -18.44 -12.59
N ALA A 297 -13.02 -17.14 -12.50
CA ALA A 297 -13.39 -16.35 -11.34
C ALA A 297 -14.92 -16.24 -11.23
N ARG A 298 -15.44 -16.30 -10.01
CA ARG A 298 -16.85 -16.16 -9.69
C ARG A 298 -17.04 -15.19 -8.55
N GLY A 299 -18.28 -14.84 -8.27
CA GLY A 299 -18.63 -13.99 -7.16
C GLY A 299 -19.95 -14.35 -6.52
N SER A 300 -20.12 -13.86 -5.33
CA SER A 300 -21.39 -13.84 -4.60
C SER A 300 -21.57 -12.48 -3.95
N ALA A 301 -22.72 -12.26 -3.31
CA ALA A 301 -23.07 -10.98 -2.72
C ALA A 301 -21.92 -10.38 -1.90
N ARG A 302 -21.70 -9.09 -2.09
CA ARG A 302 -20.71 -8.32 -1.32
C ARG A 302 -21.04 -8.31 0.17
N PRO A 303 -20.05 -8.18 1.06
CA PRO A 303 -20.27 -8.12 2.50
C PRO A 303 -21.15 -6.94 2.92
N ASP A 304 -21.95 -7.11 3.97
CA ASP A 304 -22.75 -6.05 4.59
C ASP A 304 -21.89 -5.07 5.40
N THR A 305 -20.64 -5.44 5.66
CA THR A 305 -19.67 -4.61 6.37
C THR A 305 -18.51 -4.23 5.46
N LEU A 306 -17.87 -3.10 5.79
CA LEU A 306 -16.61 -2.68 5.18
C LEU A 306 -15.47 -2.87 6.18
N LYS A 307 -14.31 -3.27 5.68
CA LYS A 307 -13.05 -3.21 6.44
C LYS A 307 -12.75 -1.74 6.72
N VAL A 308 -12.40 -1.45 7.96
CA VAL A 308 -11.89 -0.14 8.40
C VAL A 308 -10.50 -0.33 8.96
N LEU A 309 -9.57 0.50 8.55
CA LEU A 309 -8.25 0.55 9.17
C LEU A 309 -8.23 1.66 10.21
N VAL A 310 -8.00 1.26 11.46
CA VAL A 310 -7.91 2.17 12.61
C VAL A 310 -6.44 2.36 12.97
N GLY A 311 -5.96 3.59 12.81
CA GLY A 311 -4.62 4.00 13.21
C GLY A 311 -4.63 4.53 14.64
N VAL A 312 -3.87 3.89 15.53
CA VAL A 312 -3.77 4.29 16.94
C VAL A 312 -2.36 4.77 17.22
N ASP A 313 -2.25 5.96 17.80
CA ASP A 313 -0.98 6.53 18.26
C ASP A 313 -0.46 5.75 19.47
N LEU A 314 0.74 5.22 19.33
CA LEU A 314 1.48 4.52 20.39
C LEU A 314 2.72 5.30 20.86
N GLY A 315 2.79 6.59 20.57
CA GLY A 315 3.89 7.46 20.95
C GLY A 315 5.01 7.46 19.91
N TYR A 316 6.22 7.09 20.31
CA TYR A 316 7.43 7.19 19.48
C TYR A 316 8.20 5.89 19.46
N LYS A 317 8.72 5.56 18.29
CA LYS A 317 9.65 4.45 18.09
C LYS A 317 11.04 5.00 17.84
N ALA A 318 11.99 4.59 18.70
CA ALA A 318 13.41 4.78 18.48
C ALA A 318 14.02 3.54 17.82
N VAL A 319 14.91 3.74 16.86
CA VAL A 319 15.80 2.70 16.31
C VAL A 319 17.22 3.25 16.39
N ALA A 320 18.13 2.46 16.92
CA ALA A 320 19.54 2.81 16.99
C ALA A 320 20.40 1.59 16.65
N GLU A 321 21.44 1.78 15.87
CA GLU A 321 22.30 0.71 15.37
C GLU A 321 23.78 1.08 15.52
N ILE A 322 24.63 0.05 15.78
CA ILE A 322 26.09 0.16 15.76
C ILE A 322 26.67 -1.15 15.25
N SER A 323 27.77 -1.09 14.49
CA SER A 323 28.37 -2.24 13.83
C SER A 323 29.74 -2.63 14.43
N TYR A 324 30.03 -3.92 14.39
CA TYR A 324 31.27 -4.53 14.84
C TYR A 324 31.78 -5.46 13.74
N GLY A 325 33.08 -5.39 13.42
CA GLY A 325 33.70 -6.22 12.38
C GLY A 325 34.93 -6.95 12.85
N GLY A 326 35.31 -8.01 12.11
CA GLY A 326 36.50 -8.81 12.35
C GLY A 326 36.41 -9.79 13.53
N PRO A 327 37.49 -10.53 13.84
CA PRO A 327 37.49 -11.56 14.88
C PRO A 327 36.97 -11.06 16.22
N GLY A 328 36.09 -11.83 16.89
CA GLY A 328 35.46 -11.45 18.15
C GLY A 328 34.38 -10.37 18.04
N CYS A 329 33.83 -10.10 16.83
CA CYS A 329 32.77 -9.10 16.64
C CYS A 329 31.48 -9.45 17.39
N VAL A 330 31.15 -10.74 17.51
CA VAL A 330 29.99 -11.21 18.28
C VAL A 330 30.17 -10.92 19.77
N ASP A 331 31.34 -11.20 20.33
CA ASP A 331 31.60 -10.96 21.75
C ASP A 331 31.54 -9.46 22.09
N ARG A 332 32.06 -8.60 21.19
CA ARG A 332 31.96 -7.14 21.35
C ARG A 332 30.51 -6.67 21.29
N ALA A 333 29.73 -7.19 20.35
CA ALA A 333 28.34 -6.85 20.21
C ALA A 333 27.50 -7.33 21.42
N ARG A 334 27.73 -8.54 21.92
CA ARG A 334 27.11 -9.03 23.18
C ARG A 334 27.48 -8.17 24.39
N ARG A 335 28.74 -7.75 24.48
CA ARG A 335 29.14 -6.82 25.53
C ARG A 335 28.46 -5.47 25.42
N ALA A 336 28.29 -4.96 24.22
CA ALA A 336 27.54 -3.73 23.94
C ALA A 336 26.08 -3.88 24.35
N GLU A 337 25.43 -4.99 23.99
CA GLU A 337 24.07 -5.31 24.40
C GLU A 337 23.91 -5.28 25.93
N GLU A 338 24.81 -5.92 26.66
CA GLU A 338 24.79 -5.92 28.13
C GLU A 338 24.89 -4.50 28.70
N ILE A 339 25.79 -3.68 28.14
CA ILE A 339 25.98 -2.29 28.59
C ILE A 339 24.68 -1.48 28.33
N VAL A 340 24.12 -1.56 27.13
CA VAL A 340 22.89 -0.84 26.79
C VAL A 340 21.74 -1.25 27.70
N ARG A 341 21.52 -2.56 27.91
CA ARG A 341 20.48 -3.05 28.81
C ARG A 341 20.60 -2.48 30.22
N ARG A 342 21.80 -2.50 30.80
CA ARG A 342 22.03 -1.95 32.14
C ARG A 342 21.86 -0.45 32.22
N ARG A 343 22.24 0.29 31.19
CA ARG A 343 22.09 1.75 31.14
C ARG A 343 20.63 2.17 30.95
N LEU A 344 19.79 1.33 30.35
CA LEU A 344 18.36 1.56 30.22
C LEU A 344 17.54 1.28 31.49
N GLU A 345 18.11 0.59 32.51
CA GLU A 345 17.37 0.25 33.73
C GLU A 345 16.69 1.44 34.42
N PRO A 346 17.29 2.64 34.51
CA PRO A 346 16.65 3.79 35.16
C PRO A 346 15.38 4.28 34.47
N ILE A 347 15.24 4.06 33.15
CA ILE A 347 14.09 4.49 32.35
C ILE A 347 13.24 3.31 31.86
N ARG A 348 13.60 2.08 32.23
CA ARG A 348 12.97 0.85 31.70
C ARG A 348 11.47 0.81 31.87
N ALA A 349 10.96 1.32 32.99
CA ALA A 349 9.53 1.37 33.29
C ALA A 349 8.73 2.35 32.40
N GLN A 350 9.42 3.27 31.71
CA GLN A 350 8.83 4.24 30.78
C GLN A 350 8.90 3.76 29.32
N ILE A 351 9.57 2.64 29.07
CA ILE A 351 9.70 2.00 27.75
C ILE A 351 8.66 0.89 27.67
N ASP A 352 7.66 1.05 26.82
CA ASP A 352 6.57 0.08 26.62
C ASP A 352 7.06 -1.21 25.96
N GLU A 353 7.94 -1.07 24.95
CA GLU A 353 8.49 -2.19 24.22
C GLU A 353 9.98 -1.96 23.94
N LEU A 354 10.81 -2.98 24.22
CA LEU A 354 12.24 -2.94 23.99
C LEU A 354 12.71 -4.24 23.34
N ARG A 355 13.33 -4.12 22.17
CA ARG A 355 14.05 -5.20 21.49
C ARG A 355 15.50 -4.80 21.28
N ILE A 356 16.43 -5.68 21.59
CA ILE A 356 17.85 -5.56 21.25
C ILE A 356 18.24 -6.86 20.58
N GLU A 357 18.74 -6.75 19.37
CA GLU A 357 18.99 -7.87 18.46
C GLU A 357 20.40 -7.72 17.85
N LEU A 358 21.02 -8.82 17.50
CA LEU A 358 22.30 -8.86 16.80
C LEU A 358 22.09 -9.36 15.37
N HIS A 359 22.02 -8.44 14.40
CA HIS A 359 21.92 -8.77 12.98
C HIS A 359 23.17 -9.55 12.55
N GLY A 360 22.93 -10.67 11.89
CA GLY A 360 23.97 -11.65 11.54
C GLY A 360 24.12 -12.79 12.56
N VAL A 361 23.43 -12.71 13.71
CA VAL A 361 23.50 -13.74 14.78
C VAL A 361 22.13 -14.31 15.11
N ASP A 362 21.18 -13.49 15.57
CA ASP A 362 19.92 -13.98 16.18
C ASP A 362 18.64 -13.29 15.68
N THR A 363 18.72 -12.32 14.80
CA THR A 363 17.58 -11.46 14.43
C THR A 363 16.44 -12.20 13.71
N LEU A 364 16.76 -13.06 12.74
CA LEU A 364 15.74 -13.71 11.91
C LEU A 364 15.28 -15.06 12.48
N PHE A 365 16.21 -15.85 12.98
CA PHE A 365 15.94 -17.24 13.38
C PHE A 365 16.14 -17.52 14.87
N GLY A 366 16.64 -16.53 15.63
CA GLY A 366 17.06 -16.72 17.01
C GLY A 366 18.15 -17.81 17.08
N ASP A 367 18.07 -18.65 18.10
CA ASP A 367 19.04 -19.75 18.32
C ASP A 367 18.76 -21.00 17.44
N ARG A 368 17.83 -20.92 16.47
CA ARG A 368 17.41 -22.09 15.68
C ARG A 368 18.41 -22.50 14.60
N ILE A 369 19.27 -21.57 14.17
CA ILE A 369 20.29 -21.84 13.15
C ILE A 369 21.65 -21.57 13.77
N ALA A 370 22.45 -22.63 13.95
CA ALA A 370 23.86 -22.51 14.30
C ALA A 370 24.64 -22.08 13.04
N GLY A 371 25.09 -20.84 13.02
CA GLY A 371 26.00 -20.31 12.01
C GLY A 371 27.45 -20.35 12.51
N GLY A 372 28.42 -20.25 11.58
CA GLY A 372 29.81 -19.91 11.94
C GLY A 372 29.90 -18.48 12.47
N GLU A 373 31.06 -18.10 13.00
CA GLU A 373 31.30 -16.72 13.41
C GLU A 373 31.20 -15.78 12.19
N PRO A 374 30.28 -14.78 12.21
CA PRO A 374 30.13 -13.85 11.10
C PRO A 374 31.33 -12.88 11.05
N ALA A 375 31.65 -12.38 9.84
CA ALA A 375 32.73 -11.39 9.69
C ALA A 375 32.37 -10.02 10.27
N GLU A 376 31.05 -9.73 10.38
CA GLU A 376 30.53 -8.49 10.97
C GLU A 376 29.17 -8.75 11.63
N VAL A 377 28.86 -7.94 12.64
CA VAL A 377 27.58 -7.96 13.37
C VAL A 377 27.11 -6.54 13.58
N ARG A 378 25.79 -6.34 13.48
CA ARG A 378 25.16 -5.07 13.82
C ARG A 378 24.24 -5.25 15.02
N LEU A 379 24.53 -4.55 16.12
CA LEU A 379 23.59 -4.40 17.22
C LEU A 379 22.52 -3.41 16.82
N ARG A 380 21.27 -3.79 16.96
CA ARG A 380 20.09 -2.95 16.73
C ARG A 380 19.24 -2.91 18.00
N LEU A 381 18.98 -1.69 18.47
CA LEU A 381 17.97 -1.41 19.49
C LEU A 381 16.73 -0.89 18.79
N ALA A 382 15.55 -1.40 19.17
CA ALA A 382 14.26 -0.81 18.89
C ALA A 382 13.49 -0.63 20.20
N ALA A 383 13.09 0.60 20.49
CA ALA A 383 12.33 0.94 21.70
C ALA A 383 11.09 1.74 21.34
N ARG A 384 9.98 1.52 22.07
CA ARG A 384 8.76 2.32 21.95
C ARG A 384 8.42 2.91 23.32
N ALA A 385 8.09 4.21 23.30
CA ALA A 385 7.65 4.94 24.48
C ALA A 385 6.64 6.02 24.10
N LEU A 386 5.74 6.36 25.01
CA LEU A 386 4.80 7.46 24.79
C LEU A 386 5.51 8.82 24.73
N ASP A 387 6.54 8.99 25.57
CA ASP A 387 7.33 10.23 25.63
C ASP A 387 8.47 10.18 24.59
N PRO A 388 8.56 11.16 23.66
CA PRO A 388 9.65 11.23 22.68
C PRO A 388 11.03 11.37 23.32
N ASP A 389 11.15 11.95 24.49
CA ASP A 389 12.44 12.14 25.16
C ASP A 389 12.93 10.84 25.79
N VAL A 390 12.04 9.97 26.26
CA VAL A 390 12.37 8.59 26.65
C VAL A 390 12.85 7.77 25.45
N ALA A 391 12.15 7.88 24.30
CA ALA A 391 12.57 7.20 23.07
C ALA A 391 13.96 7.68 22.60
N LYS A 392 14.22 9.00 22.63
CA LYS A 392 15.54 9.57 22.31
C LYS A 392 16.62 9.08 23.28
N ALA A 393 16.32 9.07 24.59
CA ALA A 393 17.24 8.59 25.60
C ALA A 393 17.62 7.11 25.37
N ALA A 394 16.66 6.28 24.96
CA ALA A 394 16.93 4.88 24.62
C ALA A 394 17.88 4.76 23.41
N ALA A 395 17.67 5.55 22.35
CA ALA A 395 18.56 5.57 21.18
C ALA A 395 19.96 6.05 21.55
N TYR A 396 20.06 7.05 22.42
CA TYR A 396 21.32 7.63 22.86
C TYR A 396 22.25 6.61 23.53
N GLU A 397 21.73 5.60 24.22
CA GLU A 397 22.54 4.57 24.86
C GLU A 397 23.34 3.71 23.86
N VAL A 398 22.84 3.57 22.63
CA VAL A 398 23.59 2.95 21.52
C VAL A 398 24.56 3.95 20.90
N GLU A 399 24.14 5.20 20.71
CA GLU A 399 24.99 6.26 20.16
C GLU A 399 26.24 6.49 21.05
N TYR A 400 26.05 6.47 22.37
CA TYR A 400 27.14 6.61 23.33
C TYR A 400 28.25 5.57 23.15
N LEU A 401 27.94 4.35 22.67
CA LEU A 401 28.94 3.30 22.43
C LEU A 401 29.97 3.70 21.35
N TYR A 402 29.70 4.73 20.55
CA TYR A 402 30.71 5.24 19.61
C TYR A 402 31.98 5.71 20.28
N PHE A 403 31.88 6.27 21.49
CA PHE A 403 33.02 6.68 22.33
C PHE A 403 33.17 5.86 23.63
N GLY A 404 32.17 5.04 23.96
CA GLY A 404 32.12 4.27 25.17
C GLY A 404 32.81 2.90 25.07
N PRO A 405 32.85 2.12 26.17
CA PRO A 405 33.34 0.76 26.15
C PRO A 405 32.52 -0.13 25.24
N ALA A 406 33.17 -1.13 24.63
CA ALA A 406 32.65 -1.92 23.51
C ALA A 406 32.29 -1.02 22.32
N GLY A 407 33.11 -0.04 22.02
CA GLY A 407 32.96 0.87 20.91
C GLY A 407 32.92 0.16 19.55
N GLY A 408 32.06 0.63 18.68
CA GLY A 408 31.91 0.15 17.32
C GLY A 408 31.89 1.32 16.33
N GLY A 409 31.41 1.08 15.11
CA GLY A 409 31.30 2.08 14.03
C GLY A 409 29.95 2.10 13.36
N GLY A 410 29.74 3.10 12.49
CA GLY A 410 28.53 3.17 11.68
C GLY A 410 27.25 3.35 12.49
N VAL A 411 27.28 4.22 13.50
CA VAL A 411 26.10 4.53 14.32
C VAL A 411 25.02 5.20 13.48
N VAL A 412 23.80 4.70 13.59
CA VAL A 412 22.59 5.31 12.99
C VAL A 412 21.53 5.37 14.08
N THR A 413 20.86 6.52 14.21
CA THR A 413 19.73 6.70 15.13
C THR A 413 18.55 7.33 14.41
N SER A 414 17.33 6.94 14.82
CA SER A 414 16.08 7.47 14.31
C SER A 414 15.01 7.44 15.40
N VAL A 415 14.25 8.52 15.52
CA VAL A 415 13.07 8.57 16.38
C VAL A 415 11.90 9.12 15.55
N VAL A 416 10.86 8.30 15.43
CA VAL A 416 9.68 8.61 14.59
C VAL A 416 8.38 8.33 15.35
N PRO A 417 7.27 8.95 14.98
CA PRO A 417 5.96 8.58 15.50
C PRO A 417 5.68 7.08 15.31
N ALA A 418 5.14 6.45 16.35
CA ALA A 418 4.73 5.05 16.35
C ALA A 418 3.20 4.99 16.22
N VAL A 419 2.72 4.59 15.05
CA VAL A 419 1.31 4.32 14.81
C VAL A 419 1.16 2.85 14.50
N VAL A 420 0.26 2.19 15.22
CA VAL A 420 -0.21 0.86 14.86
C VAL A 420 -1.49 1.01 14.05
N VAL A 421 -1.61 0.18 13.03
CA VAL A 421 -2.84 0.11 12.22
C VAL A 421 -3.44 -1.26 12.45
N THR A 422 -4.72 -1.29 12.82
CA THR A 422 -5.45 -2.52 13.13
C THR A 422 -6.78 -2.54 12.39
N PRO A 423 -7.22 -3.70 11.85
CA PRO A 423 -8.48 -3.80 11.15
C PRO A 423 -9.67 -3.82 12.11
N ALA A 424 -10.76 -3.22 11.66
CA ALA A 424 -12.08 -3.29 12.26
C ALA A 424 -13.12 -3.50 11.16
N LEU A 425 -14.36 -3.78 11.53
CA LEU A 425 -15.49 -3.85 10.61
C LEU A 425 -16.56 -2.85 11.01
N LEU A 426 -17.11 -2.15 10.03
CA LEU A 426 -18.22 -1.22 10.21
C LEU A 426 -19.34 -1.58 9.22
N PRO A 427 -20.62 -1.51 9.63
CA PRO A 427 -21.72 -1.66 8.67
C PRO A 427 -21.57 -0.69 7.49
N ARG A 428 -21.81 -1.18 6.28
CA ARG A 428 -21.73 -0.37 5.05
C ARG A 428 -22.63 0.86 5.10
N SER A 429 -23.80 0.74 5.74
CA SER A 429 -24.76 1.85 5.93
C SER A 429 -24.21 3.00 6.74
N ASP A 430 -23.19 2.77 7.54
CA ASP A 430 -22.63 3.76 8.46
C ASP A 430 -21.45 4.53 7.85
N VAL A 431 -21.16 4.27 6.57
CA VAL A 431 -20.11 4.97 5.79
C VAL A 431 -20.76 5.99 4.86
N PRO A 432 -20.64 7.30 5.14
CA PRO A 432 -21.38 8.36 4.45
C PRO A 432 -20.70 8.80 3.15
N LEU A 433 -20.73 7.96 2.12
CA LEU A 433 -20.09 8.26 0.84
C LEU A 433 -20.77 9.41 0.11
N SER A 434 -19.98 10.24 -0.53
CA SER A 434 -20.45 11.30 -1.44
C SER A 434 -19.52 11.45 -2.63
N VAL A 435 -20.09 11.85 -3.77
CA VAL A 435 -19.41 12.07 -5.04
C VAL A 435 -19.67 13.49 -5.51
N GLU A 436 -18.63 14.15 -5.98
CA GLU A 436 -18.71 15.45 -6.66
C GLU A 436 -17.84 15.41 -7.91
N VAL A 437 -18.34 15.97 -9.02
CA VAL A 437 -17.54 16.14 -10.24
C VAL A 437 -17.36 17.63 -10.51
N THR A 438 -16.11 18.07 -10.55
CA THR A 438 -15.73 19.46 -10.84
C THR A 438 -14.90 19.54 -12.12
N THR A 439 -14.58 20.75 -12.56
CA THR A 439 -13.71 21.01 -13.72
C THR A 439 -12.42 21.68 -13.26
N ALA A 440 -11.30 21.21 -13.77
CA ALA A 440 -9.97 21.76 -13.46
C ALA A 440 -9.82 23.22 -13.86
#